data_b2c0958d800c6bb6421be2327327a06f
#
_entry.id   b2c0958d800c6bb6421be2327327a06f
#
_cell.length_a   1.000
_cell.length_b   1.000
_cell.length_c   1.000
_cell.angle_alpha   90.00
_cell.angle_beta   90.00
_cell.angle_gamma   90.00
#
_symmetry.space_group_name_H-M   'P 1'
#
loop_
_entity.id
_entity.type
_entity.pdbx_description
1 polymer ?
#
loop_
_entity_poly.entity_id
_entity_poly.type
_entity_poly.pdbx_seq_one_letter_code
_entity_poly.pdbx_strand_id
1 'polypeptide(L)'
;YGIDCEAHSHEGRAITLEYPNFYLVNLYVPNSQNELARIDYRMQWEDDLRTYLKKLDAVKPVILCGDLNVAHEDIDLKNPGPNRGAAGFSDQERGKLDELLAAGFTDSFRRLHPDATGMYSWWSMRFRARERNAGWRIDYFLVSDRIADKIQTAAILMDVMGSDHCPVELDMKF
;
A
#
# COMPACT_ATOMS: atom_id res chain seq x y z
N TYR A 1 -8.27 -8.85 -14.40
CA TYR A 1 -8.77 -8.83 -13.01
C TYR A 1 -8.13 -9.97 -12.22
N GLY A 2 -7.93 -9.73 -10.89
CA GLY A 2 -7.31 -10.71 -10.00
C GLY A 2 -5.79 -10.73 -10.06
N ILE A 3 -5.20 -11.74 -9.40
CA ILE A 3 -3.74 -11.95 -9.28
C ILE A 3 -3.31 -13.34 -9.78
N ASP A 4 -4.01 -13.87 -10.78
CA ASP A 4 -3.78 -15.23 -11.33
C ASP A 4 -3.89 -16.37 -10.30
N CYS A 5 -4.67 -16.18 -9.24
CA CYS A 5 -4.91 -17.16 -8.21
C CYS A 5 -6.42 -17.32 -7.97
N GLU A 6 -6.96 -18.53 -8.22
CA GLU A 6 -8.39 -18.80 -8.08
C GLU A 6 -8.89 -18.58 -6.64
N ALA A 7 -8.07 -18.91 -5.64
CA ALA A 7 -8.42 -18.70 -4.23
C ALA A 7 -8.74 -17.24 -3.89
N HIS A 8 -8.32 -16.28 -4.72
CA HIS A 8 -8.48 -14.83 -4.52
C HIS A 8 -9.42 -14.17 -5.55
N SER A 9 -10.05 -14.96 -6.43
CA SER A 9 -10.85 -14.42 -7.55
C SER A 9 -12.19 -13.83 -7.13
N HIS A 10 -12.71 -14.18 -5.95
CA HIS A 10 -14.10 -13.90 -5.57
C HIS A 10 -14.33 -12.55 -4.88
N GLU A 11 -13.28 -11.86 -4.43
CA GLU A 11 -13.41 -10.60 -3.70
C GLU A 11 -13.14 -9.33 -4.53
N GLY A 12 -12.69 -9.46 -5.80
CA GLY A 12 -12.55 -8.33 -6.71
C GLY A 12 -11.52 -7.28 -6.27
N ARG A 13 -10.35 -7.70 -5.77
CA ARG A 13 -9.37 -6.85 -5.08
C ARG A 13 -8.23 -6.33 -5.94
N ALA A 14 -8.10 -6.79 -7.17
CA ALA A 14 -6.97 -6.43 -8.03
C ALA A 14 -7.43 -6.18 -9.47
N ILE A 15 -6.93 -5.09 -10.05
CA ILE A 15 -7.09 -4.74 -11.47
C ILE A 15 -5.71 -4.43 -12.03
N THR A 16 -5.33 -5.10 -13.11
CA THR A 16 -4.10 -4.81 -13.83
C THR A 16 -4.43 -4.20 -15.19
N LEU A 17 -3.84 -3.06 -15.46
CA LEU A 17 -3.86 -2.39 -16.78
C LEU A 17 -2.48 -2.53 -17.41
N GLU A 18 -2.47 -2.96 -18.68
CA GLU A 18 -1.24 -3.04 -19.46
C GLU A 18 -1.07 -1.79 -20.32
N TYR A 19 0.03 -1.08 -20.10
CA TYR A 19 0.48 0.02 -20.93
C TYR A 19 1.69 -0.41 -21.78
N PRO A 20 2.05 0.35 -22.82
CA PRO A 20 3.19 -0.01 -23.67
C PRO A 20 4.49 -0.24 -22.88
N ASN A 21 4.75 0.58 -21.85
CA ASN A 21 6.02 0.62 -21.13
C ASN A 21 5.97 0.11 -19.69
N PHE A 22 4.79 -0.16 -19.12
CA PHE A 22 4.60 -0.61 -17.75
C PHE A 22 3.26 -1.29 -17.53
N TYR A 23 3.10 -2.00 -16.43
CA TYR A 23 1.82 -2.42 -15.88
C TYR A 23 1.41 -1.48 -14.74
N LEU A 24 0.14 -1.09 -14.70
CA LEU A 24 -0.47 -0.44 -13.53
C LEU A 24 -1.35 -1.45 -12.82
N VAL A 25 -1.04 -1.73 -11.56
CA VAL A 25 -1.79 -2.66 -10.71
C VAL A 25 -2.46 -1.87 -9.59
N ASN A 26 -3.79 -1.83 -9.59
CA ASN A 26 -4.56 -1.22 -8.51
C ASN A 26 -5.07 -2.29 -7.56
N LEU A 27 -4.87 -2.11 -6.27
CA LEU A 27 -5.16 -3.09 -5.24
C LEU A 27 -6.04 -2.54 -4.11
N TYR A 28 -6.83 -3.44 -3.56
CA TYR A 28 -7.44 -3.30 -2.24
C TYR A 28 -7.10 -4.55 -1.41
N VAL A 29 -6.00 -4.48 -0.67
CA VAL A 29 -5.47 -5.61 0.10
C VAL A 29 -6.46 -6.02 1.21
N PRO A 30 -6.69 -7.32 1.45
CA PRO A 30 -7.60 -7.77 2.50
C PRO A 30 -7.23 -7.20 3.87
N ASN A 31 -8.19 -6.60 4.57
CA ASN A 31 -8.01 -6.22 5.97
C ASN A 31 -8.01 -7.47 6.86
N SER A 32 -7.11 -7.53 7.83
CA SER A 32 -6.99 -8.66 8.77
C SER A 32 -8.11 -8.72 9.80
N GLN A 33 -8.94 -7.68 9.89
CA GLN A 33 -10.07 -7.53 10.80
C GLN A 33 -9.68 -7.49 12.29
N ASN A 34 -10.68 -7.27 13.15
CA ASN A 34 -10.46 -7.25 14.59
C ASN A 34 -9.85 -8.59 15.05
N GLU A 35 -8.94 -8.51 16.02
CA GLU A 35 -8.24 -9.66 16.59
C GLU A 35 -7.48 -10.50 15.55
N LEU A 36 -7.15 -9.89 14.40
CA LEU A 36 -6.47 -10.53 13.27
C LEU A 36 -7.22 -11.76 12.73
N ALA A 37 -8.55 -11.76 12.78
CA ALA A 37 -9.38 -12.92 12.42
C ALA A 37 -9.17 -13.44 10.98
N ARG A 38 -8.62 -12.61 10.07
CA ARG A 38 -8.29 -12.99 8.69
C ARG A 38 -6.79 -12.96 8.39
N ILE A 39 -5.93 -12.99 9.40
CA ILE A 39 -4.50 -12.82 9.18
C ILE A 39 -3.92 -13.91 8.28
N ASP A 40 -4.27 -15.17 8.47
CA ASP A 40 -3.75 -16.29 7.67
C ASP A 40 -4.12 -16.15 6.19
N TYR A 41 -5.37 -15.77 5.89
CA TYR A 41 -5.80 -15.48 4.53
C TYR A 41 -5.01 -14.31 3.93
N ARG A 42 -4.82 -13.23 4.69
CA ARG A 42 -4.07 -12.08 4.25
C ARG A 42 -2.62 -12.43 3.95
N MET A 43 -1.96 -13.21 4.81
CA MET A 43 -0.57 -13.63 4.59
C MET A 43 -0.42 -14.43 3.29
N GLN A 44 -1.32 -15.37 3.04
CA GLN A 44 -1.33 -16.13 1.79
C GLN A 44 -1.60 -15.22 0.58
N TRP A 45 -2.56 -14.31 0.70
CA TRP A 45 -2.89 -13.36 -0.35
C TRP A 45 -1.69 -12.49 -0.76
N GLU A 46 -0.92 -12.00 0.22
CA GLU A 46 0.27 -11.18 -0.04
C GLU A 46 1.43 -11.97 -0.65
N ASP A 47 1.60 -13.24 -0.30
CA ASP A 47 2.59 -14.13 -0.94
C ASP A 47 2.25 -14.39 -2.42
N ASP A 48 0.98 -14.65 -2.70
CA ASP A 48 0.49 -14.86 -4.07
C ASP A 48 0.55 -13.55 -4.87
N LEU A 49 0.21 -12.41 -4.27
CA LEU A 49 0.40 -11.10 -4.89
C LEU A 49 1.87 -10.85 -5.25
N ARG A 50 2.79 -11.05 -4.32
CA ARG A 50 4.22 -10.86 -4.58
C ARG A 50 4.70 -11.73 -5.75
N THR A 51 4.24 -12.97 -5.80
CA THR A 51 4.52 -13.89 -6.91
C THR A 51 3.98 -13.35 -8.24
N TYR A 52 2.75 -12.85 -8.24
CA TYR A 52 2.11 -12.24 -9.40
C TYR A 52 2.88 -11.00 -9.90
N LEU A 53 3.19 -10.07 -8.98
CA LEU A 53 3.92 -8.84 -9.32
C LEU A 53 5.31 -9.12 -9.89
N LYS A 54 6.02 -10.12 -9.37
CA LYS A 54 7.32 -10.55 -9.92
C LYS A 54 7.21 -11.11 -11.34
N LYS A 55 6.14 -11.83 -11.66
CA LYS A 55 5.90 -12.29 -13.05
C LYS A 55 5.69 -11.11 -13.99
N LEU A 56 4.90 -10.12 -13.58
CA LEU A 56 4.69 -8.91 -14.37
C LEU A 56 5.99 -8.13 -14.54
N ASP A 57 6.72 -7.91 -13.44
CA ASP A 57 7.97 -7.15 -13.46
C ASP A 57 9.07 -7.81 -14.32
N ALA A 58 9.05 -9.12 -14.44
CA ALA A 58 9.98 -9.82 -15.36
C ALA A 58 9.74 -9.44 -16.83
N VAL A 59 8.56 -8.96 -17.20
CA VAL A 59 8.19 -8.55 -18.57
C VAL A 59 8.32 -7.05 -18.75
N LYS A 60 7.63 -6.27 -17.92
CA LYS A 60 7.64 -4.78 -17.91
C LYS A 60 7.65 -4.28 -16.47
N PRO A 61 8.17 -3.07 -16.23
CA PRO A 61 8.07 -2.45 -14.90
C PRO A 61 6.62 -2.38 -14.42
N VAL A 62 6.45 -2.45 -13.11
CA VAL A 62 5.13 -2.37 -12.45
C VAL A 62 5.05 -1.07 -11.65
N ILE A 63 3.92 -0.39 -11.77
CA ILE A 63 3.46 0.64 -10.84
C ILE A 63 2.26 0.03 -10.11
N LEU A 64 2.37 -0.12 -8.81
CA LEU A 64 1.32 -0.65 -7.94
C LEU A 64 0.74 0.49 -7.12
N CYS A 65 -0.57 0.59 -7.02
CA CYS A 65 -1.25 1.57 -6.20
C CYS A 65 -2.47 1.01 -5.48
N GLY A 66 -2.92 1.71 -4.46
CA GLY A 66 -4.17 1.43 -3.75
C GLY A 66 -4.00 1.31 -2.24
N ASP A 67 -5.06 0.87 -1.59
CA ASP A 67 -5.09 0.62 -0.15
C ASP A 67 -4.44 -0.72 0.17
N LEU A 68 -3.25 -0.67 0.76
CA LEU A 68 -2.52 -1.86 1.20
C LEU A 68 -2.91 -2.32 2.61
N ASN A 69 -3.81 -1.59 3.28
CA ASN A 69 -4.29 -1.92 4.63
C ASN A 69 -3.17 -2.20 5.64
N VAL A 70 -2.03 -1.51 5.51
CA VAL A 70 -0.89 -1.62 6.44
C VAL A 70 -0.15 -0.28 6.54
N ALA A 71 0.10 0.18 7.76
CA ALA A 71 1.11 1.19 8.04
C ALA A 71 2.46 0.47 8.19
N HIS A 72 3.47 0.87 7.39
CA HIS A 72 4.74 0.14 7.32
C HIS A 72 5.58 0.33 8.58
N GLU A 73 5.90 1.58 8.89
CA GLU A 73 6.79 1.94 9.99
C GLU A 73 6.07 2.77 11.07
N ASP A 74 6.72 2.96 12.21
CA ASP A 74 6.18 3.77 13.31
C ASP A 74 5.85 5.21 12.88
N ILE A 75 6.56 5.73 11.88
CA ILE A 75 6.32 7.05 11.30
C ILE A 75 5.03 7.11 10.46
N ASP A 76 4.48 5.97 10.05
CA ASP A 76 3.33 5.87 9.16
C ASP A 76 1.98 5.90 9.88
N LEU A 77 1.98 6.04 11.22
CA LEU A 77 0.76 6.25 11.98
C LEU A 77 1.00 7.15 13.20
N LYS A 78 -0.07 7.82 13.66
CA LYS A 78 0.03 8.81 14.75
C LYS A 78 0.41 8.19 16.10
N ASN A 79 -0.08 7.00 16.40
CA ASN A 79 0.06 6.38 17.72
C ASN A 79 0.53 4.91 17.55
N PRO A 80 1.81 4.67 17.23
CA PRO A 80 2.30 3.32 16.96
C PRO A 80 2.20 2.40 18.19
N GLY A 81 2.59 2.86 19.37
CA GLY A 81 2.62 2.03 20.58
C GLY A 81 1.30 1.31 20.89
N PRO A 82 0.16 2.02 21.05
CA PRO A 82 -1.13 1.41 21.34
C PRO A 82 -1.68 0.54 20.21
N ASN A 83 -1.20 0.69 18.97
CA ASN A 83 -1.69 -0.02 17.79
C ASN A 83 -0.80 -1.22 17.39
N ARG A 84 0.32 -1.48 18.09
CA ARG A 84 1.14 -2.66 17.80
C ARG A 84 0.32 -3.94 17.94
N GLY A 85 0.41 -4.78 16.89
CA GLY A 85 -0.34 -6.04 16.82
C GLY A 85 -1.81 -5.88 16.42
N ALA A 86 -2.30 -4.65 16.19
CA ALA A 86 -3.62 -4.45 15.61
C ALA A 86 -3.63 -4.70 14.09
N ALA A 87 -4.81 -4.96 13.53
CA ALA A 87 -4.99 -5.05 12.08
C ALA A 87 -4.48 -3.78 11.39
N GLY A 88 -3.66 -3.94 10.36
CA GLY A 88 -2.96 -2.87 9.66
C GLY A 88 -1.64 -2.42 10.32
N PHE A 89 -1.28 -2.97 11.49
CA PHE A 89 0.00 -2.69 12.14
C PHE A 89 0.52 -3.89 12.97
N SER A 90 0.22 -5.10 12.53
CA SER A 90 0.83 -6.32 13.07
C SER A 90 2.22 -6.54 12.45
N ASP A 91 3.09 -7.25 13.17
CA ASP A 91 4.42 -7.58 12.67
C ASP A 91 4.36 -8.44 11.40
N GLN A 92 3.34 -9.31 11.29
CA GLN A 92 3.12 -10.13 10.09
C GLN A 92 2.80 -9.27 8.86
N GLU A 93 1.87 -8.31 8.97
CA GLU A 93 1.48 -7.43 7.86
C GLU A 93 2.64 -6.53 7.42
N ARG A 94 3.36 -5.94 8.38
CA ARG A 94 4.55 -5.12 8.14
C ARG A 94 5.66 -5.94 7.47
N GLY A 95 5.92 -7.15 7.97
CA GLY A 95 6.88 -8.08 7.39
C GLY A 95 6.56 -8.47 5.94
N LYS A 96 5.27 -8.60 5.58
CA LYS A 96 4.88 -8.83 4.17
C LYS A 96 5.17 -7.64 3.27
N LEU A 97 5.02 -6.42 3.77
CA LEU A 97 5.42 -5.24 3.01
C LEU A 97 6.95 -5.15 2.88
N ASP A 98 7.71 -5.49 3.93
CA ASP A 98 9.18 -5.62 3.84
C ASP A 98 9.58 -6.62 2.74
N GLU A 99 8.95 -7.81 2.72
CA GLU A 99 9.20 -8.83 1.71
C GLU A 99 8.86 -8.35 0.29
N LEU A 100 7.80 -7.55 0.13
CA LEU A 100 7.42 -6.98 -1.16
C LEU A 100 8.45 -5.95 -1.62
N LEU A 101 8.87 -5.05 -0.75
CA LEU A 101 9.91 -4.06 -1.06
C LEU A 101 11.24 -4.77 -1.40
N ALA A 102 11.64 -5.76 -0.60
CA ALA A 102 12.85 -6.55 -0.87
C ALA A 102 12.78 -7.36 -2.19
N ALA A 103 11.58 -7.60 -2.71
CA ALA A 103 11.39 -8.29 -3.99
C ALA A 103 11.63 -7.40 -5.23
N GLY A 104 12.04 -6.14 -5.05
CA GLY A 104 12.40 -5.21 -6.13
C GLY A 104 11.39 -4.07 -6.33
N PHE A 105 10.75 -3.62 -5.26
CA PHE A 105 9.80 -2.51 -5.28
C PHE A 105 10.22 -1.39 -4.32
N THR A 106 10.01 -0.16 -4.74
CA THR A 106 10.32 1.06 -3.98
C THR A 106 9.02 1.76 -3.58
N ASP A 107 8.88 2.12 -2.29
CA ASP A 107 7.86 3.06 -1.82
C ASP A 107 8.18 4.47 -2.33
N SER A 108 7.37 4.96 -3.25
CA SER A 108 7.61 6.24 -3.93
C SER A 108 7.58 7.43 -2.97
N PHE A 109 6.67 7.42 -1.99
CA PHE A 109 6.57 8.50 -1.02
C PHE A 109 7.79 8.51 -0.07
N ARG A 110 8.15 7.37 0.51
CA ARG A 110 9.30 7.30 1.42
C ARG A 110 10.64 7.51 0.73
N ARG A 111 10.74 7.18 -0.55
CA ARG A 111 11.94 7.52 -1.36
C ARG A 111 12.19 9.03 -1.40
N LEU A 112 11.15 9.84 -1.57
CA LEU A 112 11.29 11.30 -1.68
C LEU A 112 11.19 12.01 -0.31
N HIS A 113 10.49 11.40 0.64
CA HIS A 113 10.15 11.99 1.94
C HIS A 113 10.47 11.02 3.10
N PRO A 114 11.74 10.59 3.26
CA PRO A 114 12.10 9.52 4.20
C PRO A 114 11.71 9.85 5.65
N ASP A 115 11.82 11.11 6.05
CA ASP A 115 11.63 11.56 7.44
C ASP A 115 10.33 12.35 7.65
N ALA A 116 9.45 12.43 6.64
CA ALA A 116 8.21 13.21 6.75
C ALA A 116 7.24 12.55 7.72
N THR A 117 6.96 13.23 8.83
CA THR A 117 6.02 12.81 9.88
C THR A 117 4.63 13.39 9.66
N GLY A 118 3.59 12.75 10.22
CA GLY A 118 2.23 13.28 10.20
C GLY A 118 1.57 13.24 8.82
N MET A 119 2.15 12.49 7.89
CA MET A 119 1.65 12.32 6.53
C MET A 119 0.85 11.02 6.45
N TYR A 120 -0.47 11.14 6.43
CA TYR A 120 -1.39 10.01 6.50
C TYR A 120 -2.39 10.05 5.34
N SER A 121 -2.89 8.89 4.96
CA SER A 121 -3.86 8.76 3.88
C SER A 121 -5.24 8.33 4.35
N TRP A 122 -5.37 7.83 5.59
CA TRP A 122 -6.62 7.36 6.19
C TRP A 122 -6.77 7.83 7.64
N TRP A 123 -8.02 8.12 8.05
CA TRP A 123 -8.40 8.49 9.42
C TRP A 123 -9.71 7.80 9.80
N SER A 124 -9.75 7.20 10.97
CA SER A 124 -11.01 6.68 11.50
C SER A 124 -12.08 7.77 11.53
N MET A 125 -13.29 7.43 11.14
CA MET A 125 -14.46 8.35 11.25
C MET A 125 -14.85 8.66 12.71
N ARG A 126 -14.26 7.96 13.68
CA ARG A 126 -14.53 8.12 15.09
C ARG A 126 -13.64 9.19 15.73
N PHE A 127 -14.16 9.82 16.79
CA PHE A 127 -13.39 10.73 17.67
C PHE A 127 -12.72 11.91 16.95
N ARG A 128 -13.26 12.38 15.82
CA ARG A 128 -12.67 13.46 15.00
C ARG A 128 -11.20 13.20 14.67
N ALA A 129 -10.88 11.98 14.29
CA ALA A 129 -9.48 11.57 14.09
C ALA A 129 -8.78 12.43 13.03
N ARG A 130 -9.46 12.80 11.94
CA ARG A 130 -8.89 13.63 10.87
C ARG A 130 -8.57 15.05 11.34
N GLU A 131 -9.45 15.70 12.13
CA GLU A 131 -9.22 17.05 12.68
C GLU A 131 -7.97 17.10 13.59
N ARG A 132 -7.67 15.99 14.28
CA ARG A 132 -6.51 15.84 15.17
C ARG A 132 -5.29 15.25 14.48
N ASN A 133 -5.40 15.00 13.18
CA ASN A 133 -4.43 14.26 12.39
C ASN A 133 -3.98 12.93 13.06
N ALA A 134 -4.94 12.19 13.63
CA ALA A 134 -4.71 10.87 14.19
C ALA A 134 -4.95 9.80 13.11
N GLY A 135 -4.10 9.81 12.10
CA GLY A 135 -4.23 9.02 10.88
C GLY A 135 -3.17 7.94 10.72
N TRP A 136 -3.32 7.21 9.62
CA TRP A 136 -2.44 6.13 9.16
C TRP A 136 -2.13 6.33 7.67
N ARG A 137 -0.92 6.03 7.25
CA ARG A 137 -0.56 5.94 5.83
C ARG A 137 -0.70 4.49 5.41
N ILE A 138 -1.77 4.18 4.71
CA ILE A 138 -2.11 2.83 4.25
C ILE A 138 -2.37 2.74 2.74
N ASP A 139 -2.44 3.89 2.06
CA ASP A 139 -2.52 4.00 0.61
C ASP A 139 -1.14 4.32 0.03
N TYR A 140 -0.75 3.60 -0.99
CA TYR A 140 0.61 3.65 -1.53
C TYR A 140 0.64 3.77 -3.04
N PHE A 141 1.78 4.28 -3.53
CA PHE A 141 2.35 3.93 -4.82
C PHE A 141 3.69 3.24 -4.61
N LEU A 142 3.78 1.98 -5.01
CA LEU A 142 5.05 1.26 -5.09
C LEU A 142 5.43 1.11 -6.57
N VAL A 143 6.70 1.25 -6.89
CA VAL A 143 7.18 1.10 -8.26
C VAL A 143 8.33 0.09 -8.34
N SER A 144 8.45 -0.61 -9.45
CA SER A 144 9.63 -1.44 -9.70
C SER A 144 10.91 -0.63 -9.54
N ASP A 145 11.90 -1.16 -8.85
CA ASP A 145 13.17 -0.47 -8.54
C ASP A 145 13.84 0.09 -9.79
N ARG A 146 13.75 -0.63 -10.91
CA ARG A 146 14.35 -0.22 -12.19
C ARG A 146 13.75 1.03 -12.83
N ILE A 147 12.63 1.54 -12.33
CA ILE A 147 12.01 2.81 -12.75
C ILE A 147 11.88 3.81 -11.62
N ALA A 148 12.42 3.53 -10.44
CA ALA A 148 12.31 4.42 -9.28
C ALA A 148 13.04 5.77 -9.49
N ASP A 149 14.02 5.83 -10.38
CA ASP A 149 14.69 7.07 -10.80
C ASP A 149 13.82 8.00 -11.64
N LYS A 150 12.70 7.49 -12.17
CA LYS A 150 11.73 8.25 -12.98
C LYS A 150 10.69 8.99 -12.14
N ILE A 151 10.63 8.74 -10.83
CA ILE A 151 9.73 9.44 -9.91
C ILE A 151 10.09 10.92 -9.86
N GLN A 152 9.11 11.79 -10.16
CA GLN A 152 9.26 13.24 -10.06
C GLN A 152 8.66 13.77 -8.77
N THR A 153 7.41 13.37 -8.50
CA THR A 153 6.70 13.71 -7.26
C THR A 153 5.94 12.51 -6.72
N ALA A 154 5.82 12.44 -5.41
CA ALA A 154 4.91 11.54 -4.70
C ALA A 154 4.28 12.33 -3.55
N ALA A 155 2.95 12.41 -3.52
CA ALA A 155 2.23 13.25 -2.58
C ALA A 155 1.06 12.50 -1.92
N ILE A 156 0.69 12.99 -0.73
CA ILE A 156 -0.52 12.58 -0.01
C ILE A 156 -1.37 13.84 0.13
N LEU A 157 -2.52 13.86 -0.53
CA LEU A 157 -3.36 15.06 -0.68
C LEU A 157 -4.32 15.20 0.51
N MET A 158 -3.77 15.42 1.70
CA MET A 158 -4.49 15.40 2.97
C MET A 158 -5.65 16.39 3.07
N ASP A 159 -5.61 17.50 2.31
CA ASP A 159 -6.64 18.53 2.28
C ASP A 159 -7.86 18.15 1.43
N VAL A 160 -7.78 17.08 0.64
CA VAL A 160 -8.90 16.60 -0.17
C VAL A 160 -9.87 15.84 0.73
N MET A 161 -11.08 16.36 0.85
CA MET A 161 -12.15 15.85 1.72
C MET A 161 -13.17 15.04 0.93
N GLY A 162 -14.06 14.32 1.65
CA GLY A 162 -15.19 13.57 1.06
C GLY A 162 -15.14 12.07 1.33
N SER A 163 -14.05 11.59 1.92
CA SER A 163 -13.87 10.19 2.34
C SER A 163 -13.08 10.15 3.65
N ASP A 164 -13.03 9.01 4.31
CA ASP A 164 -12.09 8.71 5.40
C ASP A 164 -10.67 8.46 4.90
N HIS A 165 -10.48 8.26 3.58
CA HIS A 165 -9.19 8.35 2.90
C HIS A 165 -9.01 9.70 2.21
N CYS A 166 -7.76 10.05 1.89
CA CYS A 166 -7.44 11.08 0.93
C CYS A 166 -6.67 10.47 -0.26
N PRO A 167 -6.66 11.15 -1.43
CA PRO A 167 -5.90 10.67 -2.57
C PRO A 167 -4.40 10.66 -2.30
N VAL A 168 -3.72 9.69 -2.88
CA VAL A 168 -2.26 9.70 -3.06
C VAL A 168 -1.95 9.96 -4.54
N GLU A 169 -0.83 10.64 -4.79
CA GLU A 169 -0.43 11.05 -6.14
C GLU A 169 1.00 10.61 -6.42
N LEU A 170 1.22 10.15 -7.65
CA LEU A 170 2.54 9.85 -8.19
C LEU A 170 2.68 10.48 -9.58
N ASP A 171 3.72 11.30 -9.77
CA ASP A 171 4.14 11.78 -11.08
C ASP A 171 5.46 11.12 -11.47
N MET A 172 5.52 10.59 -12.70
CA MET A 172 6.68 9.90 -13.25
C MET A 172 6.98 10.37 -14.67
N LYS A 173 8.26 10.47 -15.00
CA LYS A 173 8.71 10.82 -16.34
C LYS A 173 9.37 9.63 -17.02
N PHE A 174 8.70 9.09 -18.03
CA PHE A 174 9.19 7.98 -18.88
C PHE A 174 9.98 8.47 -20.09
#